data_a7ff3a0d7142332c8b12fd74edcc5840
#
_entry.id   a7ff3a0d7142332c8b12fd74edcc5840
#
_cell.length_a   1.000
_cell.length_b   1.000
_cell.length_c   1.000
_cell.angle_alpha   90.00
_cell.angle_beta   90.00
_cell.angle_gamma   90.00
#
_symmetry.space_group_name_H-M   'P 1'
#
loop_
_entity.id
_entity.type
_entity.pdbx_description
1 polymer ?
#
loop_
_entity_poly.entity_id
_entity_poly.type
_entity_poly.pdbx_seq_one_letter_code
_entity_poly.pdbx_strand_id
1 'polypeptide(L)'
;SDNAKLDKDAVEMAINRIIDNASVAIASYNRKPVTSARQMALAHPRKNGANVFGLNPKIKVDCEWAAWANGTAVRELDYHDTFLAADYSHPGDNIPGILAVAQQKGCSGMDLIKGILTGYEVQVNLVKGICLHEHKIDHIAHLGPSVAAGLGSLLKLNTETIYQSVQQALHITVSTRQSRKGEISSWKAFAPSHAGK
;
A
#
# COMPACT_ATOMS: atom_id res chain seq x y z
N SER A 1 -11.02 -2.50 -18.07
CA SER A 1 -11.78 -1.64 -19.00
C SER A 1 -12.54 -0.61 -18.20
N ASP A 2 -12.57 0.64 -18.66
CA ASP A 2 -13.20 1.78 -17.99
C ASP A 2 -14.70 1.58 -17.70
N ASN A 3 -15.33 0.63 -18.34
CA ASN A 3 -16.76 0.33 -18.25
C ASN A 3 -17.09 -0.92 -17.39
N ALA A 4 -16.14 -1.52 -16.70
CA ALA A 4 -16.43 -2.64 -15.81
C ALA A 4 -17.31 -2.13 -14.66
N LYS A 5 -18.53 -2.67 -14.56
CA LYS A 5 -19.43 -2.42 -13.44
C LYS A 5 -18.83 -3.09 -12.21
N LEU A 6 -18.46 -2.30 -11.20
CA LEU A 6 -17.96 -2.84 -9.94
C LEU A 6 -19.08 -3.56 -9.20
N ASP A 7 -18.76 -4.70 -8.64
CA ASP A 7 -19.64 -5.41 -7.73
C ASP A 7 -19.86 -4.58 -6.46
N LYS A 8 -21.10 -4.56 -5.95
CA LYS A 8 -21.45 -3.75 -4.77
C LYS A 8 -20.75 -4.23 -3.52
N ASP A 9 -20.63 -5.55 -3.36
CA ASP A 9 -19.98 -6.15 -2.18
C ASP A 9 -18.49 -5.87 -2.20
N ALA A 10 -17.86 -5.86 -3.38
CA ALA A 10 -16.46 -5.47 -3.54
C ALA A 10 -16.24 -3.99 -3.19
N VAL A 11 -17.14 -3.09 -3.59
CA VAL A 11 -17.07 -1.67 -3.24
C VAL A 11 -17.19 -1.48 -1.72
N GLU A 12 -18.18 -2.13 -1.09
CA GLU A 12 -18.37 -2.08 0.36
C GLU A 12 -17.15 -2.63 1.10
N MET A 13 -16.60 -3.76 0.63
CA MET A 13 -15.39 -4.33 1.19
C MET A 13 -14.20 -3.36 1.08
N ALA A 14 -14.00 -2.70 -0.07
CA ALA A 14 -12.92 -1.72 -0.22
C ALA A 14 -13.07 -0.55 0.76
N ILE A 15 -14.29 -0.05 0.98
CA ILE A 15 -14.57 0.99 1.97
C ILE A 15 -14.22 0.50 3.38
N ASN A 16 -14.64 -0.70 3.75
CA ASN A 16 -14.34 -1.30 5.04
C ASN A 16 -12.83 -1.46 5.26
N ARG A 17 -12.07 -1.84 4.23
CA ARG A 17 -10.60 -1.95 4.30
C ARG A 17 -9.91 -0.60 4.45
N ILE A 18 -10.43 0.47 3.84
CA ILE A 18 -9.92 1.84 4.06
C ILE A 18 -10.12 2.25 5.52
N ILE A 19 -11.30 1.97 6.09
CA ILE A 19 -11.62 2.28 7.50
C ILE A 19 -10.71 1.47 8.44
N ASP A 20 -10.55 0.17 8.19
CA ASP A 20 -9.66 -0.72 8.94
C ASP A 20 -8.21 -0.19 8.91
N ASN A 21 -7.68 0.13 7.74
CA ASN A 21 -6.36 0.70 7.55
C ASN A 21 -6.16 1.98 8.38
N ALA A 22 -7.09 2.92 8.29
CA ALA A 22 -7.04 4.16 9.05
C ALA A 22 -7.08 3.91 10.57
N SER A 23 -7.90 2.96 11.02
CA SER A 23 -8.06 2.61 12.42
C SER A 23 -6.77 1.99 12.99
N VAL A 24 -6.14 1.05 12.27
CA VAL A 24 -4.86 0.46 12.67
C VAL A 24 -3.74 1.50 12.68
N ALA A 25 -3.71 2.39 11.70
CA ALA A 25 -2.74 3.48 11.64
C ALA A 25 -2.86 4.43 12.85
N ILE A 26 -4.07 4.76 13.28
CA ILE A 26 -4.31 5.59 14.48
C ILE A 26 -3.92 4.82 15.75
N ALA A 27 -4.24 3.54 15.84
CA ALA A 27 -3.85 2.70 16.98
C ALA A 27 -2.32 2.61 17.16
N SER A 28 -1.57 2.67 16.09
CA SER A 28 -0.09 2.65 16.08
C SER A 28 0.57 4.03 16.27
N TYR A 29 -0.20 5.10 16.36
CA TYR A 29 0.24 6.50 16.22
C TYR A 29 1.47 6.88 17.06
N ASN A 30 1.57 6.36 18.30
CA ASN A 30 2.65 6.67 19.24
C ASN A 30 3.83 5.69 19.18
N ARG A 31 3.80 4.72 18.27
CA ARG A 31 4.89 3.75 18.10
C ARG A 31 6.12 4.44 17.49
N LYS A 32 7.31 4.05 17.95
CA LYS A 32 8.58 4.67 17.52
C LYS A 32 8.79 4.68 16.01
N PRO A 33 8.60 3.56 15.27
CA PRO A 33 8.73 3.56 13.81
C PRO A 33 7.74 4.53 13.13
N VAL A 34 6.50 4.58 13.63
CA VAL A 34 5.44 5.45 13.08
C VAL A 34 5.77 6.92 13.31
N THR A 35 6.26 7.27 14.50
CA THR A 35 6.69 8.64 14.80
C THR A 35 7.86 9.07 13.91
N SER A 36 8.85 8.20 13.70
CA SER A 36 9.97 8.45 12.81
C SER A 36 9.54 8.66 11.37
N ALA A 37 8.67 7.77 10.84
CA ALA A 37 8.16 7.88 9.47
C ALA A 37 7.34 9.17 9.27
N ARG A 38 6.54 9.55 10.25
CA ARG A 38 5.75 10.79 10.24
C ARG A 38 6.62 12.03 10.23
N GLN A 39 7.71 12.06 11.03
CA GLN A 39 8.66 13.15 11.01
C GLN A 39 9.34 13.31 9.65
N MET A 40 9.69 12.21 9.01
CA MET A 40 10.24 12.23 7.65
C MET A 40 9.21 12.81 6.66
N ALA A 41 7.96 12.39 6.73
CA ALA A 41 6.91 12.92 5.85
C ALA A 41 6.72 14.43 6.04
N LEU A 42 6.74 14.92 7.28
CA LEU A 42 6.62 16.34 7.59
C LEU A 42 7.79 17.19 7.06
N ALA A 43 8.95 16.59 6.80
CA ALA A 43 10.09 17.27 6.18
C ALA A 43 9.89 17.50 4.66
N HIS A 44 8.84 16.93 4.07
CA HIS A 44 8.52 17.02 2.64
C HIS A 44 7.14 17.64 2.39
N PRO A 45 6.91 18.89 2.83
CA PRO A 45 5.61 19.55 2.65
C PRO A 45 5.33 19.80 1.17
N ARG A 46 4.07 19.64 0.77
CA ARG A 46 3.63 19.88 -0.60
C ARG A 46 2.25 20.54 -0.65
N LYS A 47 2.15 21.68 -1.30
CA LYS A 47 0.84 22.28 -1.62
C LYS A 47 0.01 21.30 -2.46
N ASN A 48 -1.23 21.06 -2.09
CA ASN A 48 -2.11 20.06 -2.72
C ASN A 48 -1.55 18.62 -2.68
N GLY A 49 -0.74 18.32 -1.68
CA GLY A 49 -0.23 16.98 -1.42
C GLY A 49 -1.25 16.06 -0.73
N ALA A 50 -0.75 14.99 -0.16
CA ALA A 50 -1.54 13.99 0.55
C ALA A 50 -1.54 14.22 2.07
N ASN A 51 -2.45 13.54 2.78
CA ASN A 51 -2.55 13.56 4.24
C ASN A 51 -1.77 12.40 4.87
N VAL A 52 -1.29 12.64 6.06
CA VAL A 52 -0.78 11.60 6.95
C VAL A 52 -1.82 11.33 8.04
N PHE A 53 -2.16 10.07 8.27
CA PHE A 53 -3.12 9.65 9.28
C PHE A 53 -2.76 10.20 10.67
N GLY A 54 -3.75 10.74 11.36
CA GLY A 54 -3.60 11.33 12.70
C GLY A 54 -3.05 12.76 12.72
N LEU A 55 -2.66 13.35 11.59
CA LEU A 55 -2.29 14.76 11.52
C LEU A 55 -3.48 15.65 11.15
N ASN A 56 -3.34 16.95 11.44
CA ASN A 56 -4.33 17.94 11.00
C ASN A 56 -4.48 17.86 9.47
N PRO A 57 -5.71 17.75 8.93
CA PRO A 57 -5.97 17.63 7.48
C PRO A 57 -5.46 18.80 6.64
N LYS A 58 -5.16 19.95 7.25
CA LYS A 58 -4.53 21.10 6.57
C LYS A 58 -3.07 20.89 6.26
N ILE A 59 -2.40 19.99 6.99
CA ILE A 59 -1.01 19.62 6.74
C ILE A 59 -0.98 18.66 5.56
N LYS A 60 -0.27 19.06 4.50
CA LYS A 60 -0.11 18.28 3.29
C LYS A 60 1.37 18.02 3.00
N VAL A 61 1.67 16.79 2.65
CA VAL A 61 3.01 16.34 2.30
C VAL A 61 3.01 15.70 0.90
N ASP A 62 4.17 15.50 0.31
CA ASP A 62 4.26 14.78 -0.95
C ASP A 62 3.70 13.36 -0.82
N CYS A 63 3.03 12.87 -1.86
CA CYS A 63 2.33 11.57 -1.82
C CYS A 63 3.28 10.40 -1.53
N GLU A 64 4.53 10.45 -2.00
CA GLU A 64 5.53 9.42 -1.70
C GLU A 64 5.75 9.30 -0.18
N TRP A 65 5.93 10.43 0.49
CA TRP A 65 6.18 10.45 1.93
C TRP A 65 4.92 10.25 2.76
N ALA A 66 3.76 10.62 2.24
CA ALA A 66 2.49 10.23 2.86
C ALA A 66 2.28 8.70 2.79
N ALA A 67 2.57 8.08 1.64
CA ALA A 67 2.53 6.63 1.48
C ALA A 67 3.48 5.93 2.47
N TRP A 68 4.73 6.43 2.59
CA TRP A 68 5.70 5.96 3.56
C TRP A 68 5.19 6.01 5.01
N ALA A 69 4.70 7.18 5.45
CA ALA A 69 4.25 7.36 6.83
C ALA A 69 2.99 6.55 7.14
N ASN A 70 2.02 6.56 6.25
CA ASN A 70 0.76 5.84 6.42
C ASN A 70 0.95 4.32 6.34
N GLY A 71 1.77 3.84 5.39
CA GLY A 71 2.09 2.43 5.27
C GLY A 71 2.82 1.89 6.51
N THR A 72 3.76 2.66 7.06
CA THR A 72 4.44 2.31 8.32
C THR A 72 3.45 2.21 9.48
N ALA A 73 2.51 3.16 9.57
CA ALA A 73 1.50 3.17 10.62
C ALA A 73 0.52 1.98 10.51
N VAL A 74 0.09 1.64 9.30
CA VAL A 74 -0.77 0.48 9.04
C VAL A 74 -0.06 -0.83 9.40
N ARG A 75 1.22 -0.94 9.04
CA ARG A 75 1.96 -2.20 9.22
C ARG A 75 2.48 -2.43 10.63
N GLU A 76 2.69 -1.41 11.43
CA GLU A 76 3.40 -1.51 12.72
C GLU A 76 2.80 -2.53 13.68
N LEU A 77 1.47 -2.60 13.79
CA LEU A 77 0.78 -3.52 14.69
C LEU A 77 0.45 -4.88 14.06
N ASP A 78 0.55 -4.99 12.73
CA ASP A 78 0.21 -6.22 12.01
C ASP A 78 -1.27 -6.67 12.21
N TYR A 79 -2.18 -5.71 12.41
CA TYR A 79 -3.59 -5.95 12.71
C TYR A 79 -4.53 -5.74 11.52
N HIS A 80 -4.01 -5.20 10.41
CA HIS A 80 -4.78 -5.08 9.19
C HIS A 80 -4.92 -6.43 8.49
N ASP A 81 -5.67 -6.46 7.40
CA ASP A 81 -6.06 -7.70 6.75
C ASP A 81 -4.90 -8.64 6.38
N THR A 82 -5.21 -9.92 6.33
CA THR A 82 -4.29 -10.97 5.89
C THR A 82 -5.01 -11.90 4.93
N PHE A 83 -4.35 -12.24 3.82
CA PHE A 83 -4.80 -13.24 2.87
C PHE A 83 -3.83 -14.42 2.86
N LEU A 84 -4.38 -15.64 2.93
CA LEU A 84 -3.62 -16.90 3.01
C LEU A 84 -3.99 -17.79 1.82
N ALA A 85 -2.99 -18.27 1.09
CA ALA A 85 -3.13 -19.22 -0.01
C ALA A 85 -1.85 -20.05 -0.17
N ALA A 86 -1.23 -20.13 -1.35
CA ALA A 86 0.07 -20.75 -1.54
C ALA A 86 1.17 -20.02 -0.73
N ASP A 87 1.05 -18.71 -0.62
CA ASP A 87 1.82 -17.85 0.27
C ASP A 87 0.85 -17.10 1.21
N TYR A 88 1.34 -16.10 1.94
CA TYR A 88 0.53 -15.14 2.67
C TYR A 88 0.91 -13.71 2.31
N SER A 89 -0.01 -12.79 2.49
CA SER A 89 0.22 -11.37 2.23
C SER A 89 -0.80 -10.51 2.98
N HIS A 90 -0.55 -9.21 2.99
CA HIS A 90 -1.45 -8.20 3.56
C HIS A 90 -1.90 -7.25 2.45
N PRO A 91 -3.01 -7.55 1.75
CA PRO A 91 -3.44 -6.70 0.64
C PRO A 91 -3.76 -5.26 1.02
N GLY A 92 -4.10 -5.00 2.30
CA GLY A 92 -4.28 -3.65 2.83
C GLY A 92 -3.06 -2.75 2.74
N ASP A 93 -1.87 -3.31 2.61
CA ASP A 93 -0.63 -2.55 2.38
C ASP A 93 -0.66 -1.75 1.05
N ASN A 94 -1.56 -2.09 0.11
CA ASN A 94 -1.78 -1.31 -1.12
C ASN A 94 -2.42 0.06 -0.86
N ILE A 95 -3.26 0.17 0.17
CA ILE A 95 -4.13 1.33 0.39
C ILE A 95 -3.33 2.62 0.62
N PRO A 96 -2.29 2.66 1.47
CA PRO A 96 -1.56 3.90 1.75
C PRO A 96 -0.97 4.57 0.50
N GLY A 97 -0.35 3.81 -0.39
CA GLY A 97 0.23 4.32 -1.64
C GLY A 97 -0.84 4.85 -2.60
N ILE A 98 -1.87 4.05 -2.85
CA ILE A 98 -2.96 4.41 -3.77
C ILE A 98 -3.75 5.62 -3.25
N LEU A 99 -4.04 5.66 -1.94
CA LEU A 99 -4.74 6.78 -1.30
C LEU A 99 -3.94 8.09 -1.38
N ALA A 100 -2.63 8.04 -1.12
CA ALA A 100 -1.78 9.22 -1.15
C ALA A 100 -1.72 9.84 -2.55
N VAL A 101 -1.58 9.03 -3.59
CA VAL A 101 -1.61 9.51 -4.99
C VAL A 101 -3.00 10.03 -5.36
N ALA A 102 -4.07 9.33 -4.96
CA ALA A 102 -5.44 9.78 -5.20
C ALA A 102 -5.69 11.18 -4.62
N GLN A 103 -5.26 11.42 -3.38
CA GLN A 103 -5.37 12.72 -2.72
C GLN A 103 -4.57 13.81 -3.45
N GLN A 104 -3.31 13.55 -3.80
CA GLN A 104 -2.45 14.54 -4.45
C GLN A 104 -2.92 14.89 -5.86
N LYS A 105 -3.52 13.93 -6.56
CA LYS A 105 -4.05 14.10 -7.92
C LYS A 105 -5.50 14.58 -7.95
N GLY A 106 -6.18 14.62 -6.82
CA GLY A 106 -7.60 15.00 -6.76
C GLY A 106 -8.52 13.99 -7.46
N CYS A 107 -8.17 12.70 -7.40
CA CYS A 107 -9.00 11.65 -7.97
C CYS A 107 -10.32 11.48 -7.22
N SER A 108 -11.35 10.98 -7.91
CA SER A 108 -12.64 10.70 -7.27
C SER A 108 -12.55 9.50 -6.31
N GLY A 109 -13.50 9.41 -5.36
CA GLY A 109 -13.60 8.23 -4.49
C GLY A 109 -13.83 6.92 -5.26
N MET A 110 -14.51 6.98 -6.40
CA MET A 110 -14.72 5.80 -7.25
C MET A 110 -13.42 5.38 -7.97
N ASP A 111 -12.60 6.33 -8.41
CA ASP A 111 -11.29 6.03 -8.98
C ASP A 111 -10.37 5.41 -7.91
N LEU A 112 -10.41 5.92 -6.66
CA LEU A 112 -9.70 5.33 -5.53
C LEU A 112 -10.11 3.87 -5.29
N ILE A 113 -11.42 3.60 -5.23
CA ILE A 113 -11.95 2.22 -5.04
C ILE A 113 -11.48 1.31 -6.17
N LYS A 114 -11.57 1.74 -7.43
CA LYS A 114 -11.07 0.97 -8.57
C LYS A 114 -9.57 0.65 -8.44
N GLY A 115 -8.76 1.63 -8.06
CA GLY A 115 -7.32 1.44 -7.84
C GLY A 115 -7.06 0.41 -6.74
N ILE A 116 -7.74 0.51 -5.60
CA ILE A 116 -7.60 -0.42 -4.48
C ILE A 116 -8.01 -1.84 -4.91
N LEU A 117 -9.17 -2.00 -5.54
CA LEU A 117 -9.64 -3.32 -6.00
C LEU A 117 -8.69 -3.93 -7.02
N THR A 118 -8.11 -3.13 -7.93
CA THR A 118 -7.10 -3.62 -8.88
C THR A 118 -5.84 -4.11 -8.14
N GLY A 119 -5.35 -3.35 -7.15
CA GLY A 119 -4.20 -3.75 -6.34
C GLY A 119 -4.47 -5.06 -5.59
N TYR A 120 -5.63 -5.17 -4.95
CA TYR A 120 -6.05 -6.40 -4.25
C TYR A 120 -6.12 -7.60 -5.20
N GLU A 121 -6.75 -7.44 -6.37
CA GLU A 121 -6.90 -8.51 -7.36
C GLU A 121 -5.54 -9.04 -7.81
N VAL A 122 -4.61 -8.14 -8.13
CA VAL A 122 -3.25 -8.53 -8.54
C VAL A 122 -2.53 -9.23 -7.40
N GLN A 123 -2.52 -8.66 -6.19
CA GLN A 123 -1.80 -9.25 -5.06
C GLN A 123 -2.35 -10.61 -4.66
N VAL A 124 -3.67 -10.74 -4.55
CA VAL A 124 -4.34 -12.00 -4.19
C VAL A 124 -4.02 -13.11 -5.20
N ASN A 125 -4.02 -12.79 -6.50
CA ASN A 125 -3.69 -13.79 -7.52
C ASN A 125 -2.20 -14.18 -7.51
N LEU A 126 -1.29 -13.25 -7.25
CA LEU A 126 0.13 -13.57 -7.05
C LEU A 126 0.33 -14.49 -5.85
N VAL A 127 -0.33 -14.21 -4.71
CA VAL A 127 -0.24 -15.04 -3.49
C VAL A 127 -0.83 -16.43 -3.70
N LYS A 128 -1.87 -16.58 -4.52
CA LYS A 128 -2.44 -17.88 -4.90
C LYS A 128 -1.49 -18.69 -5.77
N GLY A 129 -0.72 -18.03 -6.62
CA GLY A 129 0.09 -18.70 -7.64
C GLY A 129 1.53 -19.00 -7.23
N ILE A 130 2.12 -18.23 -6.31
CA ILE A 130 3.56 -18.29 -6.02
C ILE A 130 3.82 -18.18 -4.53
N CYS A 131 4.49 -19.20 -3.96
CA CYS A 131 5.04 -19.15 -2.61
C CYS A 131 6.46 -18.57 -2.62
N LEU A 132 6.60 -17.27 -2.39
CA LEU A 132 7.91 -16.59 -2.35
C LEU A 132 8.81 -17.10 -1.23
N HIS A 133 8.22 -17.58 -0.12
CA HIS A 133 8.95 -18.12 1.02
C HIS A 133 9.78 -19.35 0.68
N GLU A 134 9.33 -20.20 -0.24
CA GLU A 134 10.09 -21.35 -0.73
C GLU A 134 11.39 -20.91 -1.43
N HIS A 135 11.35 -19.73 -2.06
CA HIS A 135 12.48 -19.12 -2.75
C HIS A 135 13.32 -18.18 -1.86
N LYS A 136 13.07 -18.13 -0.54
CA LYS A 136 13.75 -17.22 0.41
C LYS A 136 13.54 -15.73 0.11
N ILE A 137 12.50 -15.41 -0.66
CA ILE A 137 12.06 -14.04 -0.96
C ILE A 137 10.99 -13.64 0.06
N ASP A 138 11.00 -12.38 0.46
CA ASP A 138 9.96 -11.84 1.36
C ASP A 138 8.64 -11.67 0.59
N HIS A 139 7.50 -12.03 1.20
CA HIS A 139 6.17 -11.86 0.62
C HIS A 139 5.84 -10.41 0.24
N ILE A 140 6.56 -9.44 0.77
CA ILE A 140 6.45 -8.01 0.39
C ILE A 140 6.70 -7.81 -1.11
N ALA A 141 7.43 -8.69 -1.78
CA ALA A 141 7.62 -8.60 -3.24
C ALA A 141 6.30 -8.72 -4.03
N HIS A 142 5.21 -9.23 -3.44
CA HIS A 142 3.87 -9.17 -4.05
C HIS A 142 3.29 -7.74 -4.07
N LEU A 143 3.74 -6.86 -3.16
CA LEU A 143 3.15 -5.53 -2.97
C LEU A 143 3.51 -4.55 -4.08
N GLY A 144 4.78 -4.43 -4.46
CA GLY A 144 5.21 -3.47 -5.48
C GLY A 144 4.41 -3.59 -6.79
N PRO A 145 4.36 -4.78 -7.41
CA PRO A 145 3.55 -5.02 -8.62
C PRO A 145 2.08 -4.67 -8.44
N SER A 146 1.49 -4.98 -7.28
CA SER A 146 0.08 -4.74 -7.02
C SER A 146 -0.24 -3.27 -6.83
N VAL A 147 0.61 -2.52 -6.11
CA VAL A 147 0.48 -1.06 -5.99
C VAL A 147 0.64 -0.40 -7.34
N ALA A 148 1.62 -0.80 -8.14
CA ALA A 148 1.82 -0.26 -9.49
C ALA A 148 0.60 -0.47 -10.39
N ALA A 149 -0.01 -1.67 -10.36
CA ALA A 149 -1.23 -1.96 -11.09
C ALA A 149 -2.42 -1.11 -10.58
N GLY A 150 -2.56 -1.00 -9.25
CA GLY A 150 -3.59 -0.19 -8.61
C GLY A 150 -3.46 1.30 -8.96
N LEU A 151 -2.25 1.85 -8.95
CA LEU A 151 -1.97 3.23 -9.38
C LEU A 151 -2.26 3.43 -10.87
N GLY A 152 -1.89 2.46 -11.71
CA GLY A 152 -2.20 2.49 -13.13
C GLY A 152 -3.71 2.57 -13.40
N SER A 153 -4.51 1.78 -12.65
CA SER A 153 -5.96 1.81 -12.70
C SER A 153 -6.53 3.15 -12.18
N LEU A 154 -6.05 3.63 -11.02
CA LEU A 154 -6.43 4.93 -10.45
C LEU A 154 -6.24 6.08 -11.43
N LEU A 155 -5.08 6.10 -12.10
CA LEU A 155 -4.67 7.15 -13.02
C LEU A 155 -5.17 6.95 -14.45
N LYS A 156 -5.92 5.88 -14.69
CA LYS A 156 -6.50 5.53 -16.01
C LYS A 156 -5.44 5.42 -17.10
N LEU A 157 -4.28 4.86 -16.76
CA LEU A 157 -3.19 4.64 -17.71
C LEU A 157 -3.56 3.51 -18.69
N ASN A 158 -2.94 3.51 -19.87
CA ASN A 158 -3.11 2.43 -20.83
C ASN A 158 -2.46 1.13 -20.33
N THR A 159 -2.90 0.01 -20.84
CA THR A 159 -2.46 -1.33 -20.41
C THR A 159 -0.95 -1.53 -20.54
N GLU A 160 -0.34 -1.03 -21.62
CA GLU A 160 1.10 -1.17 -21.83
C GLU A 160 1.90 -0.41 -20.75
N THR A 161 1.48 0.81 -20.44
CA THR A 161 2.12 1.60 -19.36
C THR A 161 1.98 0.90 -18.01
N ILE A 162 0.80 0.33 -17.71
CA ILE A 162 0.57 -0.43 -16.47
C ILE A 162 1.48 -1.66 -16.45
N TYR A 163 1.56 -2.39 -17.53
CA TYR A 163 2.40 -3.59 -17.65
C TYR A 163 3.88 -3.26 -17.39
N GLN A 164 4.41 -2.22 -18.02
CA GLN A 164 5.78 -1.76 -17.81
C GLN A 164 6.02 -1.30 -16.36
N SER A 165 5.07 -0.60 -15.77
CA SER A 165 5.15 -0.15 -14.36
C SER A 165 5.20 -1.33 -13.39
N VAL A 166 4.40 -2.35 -13.62
CA VAL A 166 4.38 -3.59 -12.80
C VAL A 166 5.72 -4.31 -12.88
N GLN A 167 6.32 -4.42 -14.07
CA GLN A 167 7.63 -5.04 -14.23
C GLN A 167 8.75 -4.26 -13.52
N GLN A 168 8.74 -2.92 -13.65
CA GLN A 168 9.72 -2.08 -12.97
C GLN A 168 9.56 -2.14 -11.45
N ALA A 169 8.34 -2.12 -10.94
CA ALA A 169 8.06 -2.26 -9.52
C ALA A 169 8.57 -3.61 -8.98
N LEU A 170 8.35 -4.69 -9.70
CA LEU A 170 8.88 -6.00 -9.32
C LEU A 170 10.40 -5.98 -9.21
N HIS A 171 11.09 -5.34 -10.17
CA HIS A 171 12.55 -5.27 -10.19
C HIS A 171 13.16 -4.61 -8.94
N ILE A 172 12.50 -3.59 -8.40
CA ILE A 172 13.05 -2.79 -7.29
C ILE A 172 12.50 -3.16 -5.91
N THR A 173 11.41 -3.93 -5.82
CA THR A 173 10.74 -4.23 -4.54
C THR A 173 11.05 -5.61 -3.98
N VAL A 174 11.79 -6.44 -4.71
CA VAL A 174 12.17 -7.78 -4.24
C VAL A 174 13.23 -7.68 -3.14
N SER A 175 12.94 -8.27 -1.99
CA SER A 175 13.84 -8.38 -0.86
C SER A 175 13.91 -9.81 -0.32
N THR A 176 15.02 -10.14 0.32
CA THR A 176 15.18 -11.45 0.96
C THR A 176 14.57 -11.45 2.36
N ARG A 177 14.28 -12.65 2.88
CA ARG A 177 13.81 -12.80 4.27
C ARG A 177 14.91 -12.70 5.32
N GLN A 178 16.15 -12.43 4.95
CA GLN A 178 17.27 -12.44 5.87
C GLN A 178 17.09 -11.45 7.03
N SER A 179 16.60 -10.26 6.76
CA SER A 179 16.34 -9.23 7.78
C SER A 179 15.21 -9.56 8.77
N ARG A 180 14.46 -10.65 8.51
CA ARG A 180 13.34 -11.10 9.37
C ARG A 180 13.64 -12.38 10.13
N LYS A 181 14.87 -12.89 10.04
CA LYS A 181 15.31 -14.08 10.80
C LYS A 181 15.79 -13.65 12.17
N GLY A 182 15.39 -14.41 13.22
CA GLY A 182 15.72 -14.11 14.60
C GLY A 182 14.73 -13.11 15.23
N GLU A 183 15.23 -12.02 15.76
CA GLU A 183 14.39 -11.01 16.42
C GLU A 183 13.62 -10.15 15.42
N ILE A 184 12.39 -9.77 15.79
CA ILE A 184 11.59 -8.83 15.00
C ILE A 184 12.21 -7.44 15.12
N SER A 185 12.73 -6.92 14.01
CA SER A 185 13.30 -5.57 13.93
C SER A 185 12.25 -4.52 13.58
N SER A 186 12.57 -3.25 13.87
CA SER A 186 11.75 -2.09 13.44
C SER A 186 11.57 -2.02 11.92
N TRP A 187 12.43 -2.67 11.15
CA TRP A 187 12.33 -2.74 9.69
C TRP A 187 11.05 -3.45 9.21
N LYS A 188 10.44 -4.29 10.05
CA LYS A 188 9.16 -4.94 9.74
C LYS A 188 8.06 -3.93 9.36
N ALA A 189 7.98 -2.80 10.06
CA ALA A 189 7.01 -1.75 9.77
C ALA A 189 7.38 -0.97 8.49
N PHE A 190 8.66 -0.79 8.22
CA PHE A 190 9.14 0.00 7.08
C PHE A 190 9.14 -0.75 5.75
N ALA A 191 9.28 -2.08 5.75
CA ALA A 191 9.43 -2.84 4.51
C ALA A 191 8.25 -2.70 3.54
N PRO A 192 6.97 -2.84 3.96
CA PRO A 192 5.83 -2.62 3.06
C PRO A 192 5.75 -1.17 2.59
N SER A 193 6.00 -0.22 3.49
CA SER A 193 5.97 1.21 3.17
C SER A 193 7.01 1.57 2.11
N HIS A 194 8.18 0.94 2.18
CA HIS A 194 9.24 1.12 1.19
C HIS A 194 8.86 0.53 -0.17
N ALA A 195 8.21 -0.62 -0.19
CA ALA A 195 7.78 -1.27 -1.43
C ALA A 195 6.56 -0.59 -2.08
N GLY A 196 5.73 0.09 -1.30
CA GLY A 196 4.47 0.69 -1.74
C GLY A 196 4.48 2.22 -1.95
N LYS A 197 5.63 2.89 -1.74
CA LYS A 197 5.74 4.34 -1.88
C LYS A 197 6.08 4.83 -3.30
#